data_891480d84619e66ee211b590844cec74
#
_entry.id   891480d84619e66ee211b590844cec74
#
_cell.length_a   1.000
_cell.length_b   1.000
_cell.length_c   1.000
_cell.angle_alpha   90.00
_cell.angle_beta   90.00
_cell.angle_gamma   90.00
#
_symmetry.space_group_name_H-M   'P 1'
#
loop_
_entity.id
_entity.type
_entity.pdbx_description
1 polymer ?
#
loop_
_entity_poly.entity_id
_entity_poly.type
_entity_poly.pdbx_seq_one_letter_code
_entity_poly.pdbx_strand_id
1 'polypeptide(L)'
;MFDHHFQEEVLRLLRDDHNRIVAIEKLLATPHLTAFQIGAKAMIGNITAGQTGQFAVAINFPSGVSAPAGFAPVPTWSSPDPLITFAPATTDLTNGAIPLAQQVVATVGAGDTNTSGVVAATILGVDGVTVLTSNQVSFTITPASVTEPTLVASQVG
;
A
#
# COMPACT_ATOMS: atom_id res chain seq x y z
N MET A 1 51.65 24.69 -21.90
CA MET A 1 51.67 23.99 -20.59
C MET A 1 50.38 24.31 -19.92
N PHE A 2 49.40 23.38 -19.92
CA PHE A 2 48.14 23.59 -19.22
C PHE A 2 48.43 23.65 -17.73
N ASP A 3 47.88 24.66 -17.06
CA ASP A 3 48.06 24.86 -15.63
C ASP A 3 47.47 23.64 -14.87
N HIS A 4 48.24 23.00 -14.03
CA HIS A 4 47.84 21.86 -13.22
C HIS A 4 46.58 22.17 -12.39
N HIS A 5 46.46 23.39 -11.90
CA HIS A 5 45.33 23.90 -11.16
C HIS A 5 44.02 23.88 -12.00
N PHE A 6 44.10 24.26 -13.27
CA PHE A 6 42.96 24.21 -14.17
C PHE A 6 42.48 22.76 -14.41
N GLN A 7 43.41 21.81 -14.57
CA GLN A 7 43.05 20.39 -14.75
C GLN A 7 42.36 19.83 -13.50
N GLU A 8 42.84 20.12 -12.31
CA GLU A 8 42.23 19.70 -11.06
C GLU A 8 40.81 20.27 -10.88
N GLU A 9 40.62 21.55 -11.22
CA GLU A 9 39.32 22.20 -11.14
C GLU A 9 38.31 21.58 -12.13
N VAL A 10 38.72 21.29 -13.36
CA VAL A 10 37.87 20.57 -14.34
C VAL A 10 37.49 19.21 -13.86
N LEU A 11 38.42 18.42 -13.30
CA LEU A 11 38.14 17.09 -12.77
C LEU A 11 37.20 17.14 -11.57
N ARG A 12 37.30 18.17 -10.71
CA ARG A 12 36.41 18.42 -9.59
C ARG A 12 34.98 18.68 -10.07
N LEU A 13 34.80 19.56 -11.04
CA LEU A 13 33.50 19.90 -11.62
C LEU A 13 32.85 18.71 -12.31
N LEU A 14 33.61 17.92 -13.07
CA LEU A 14 33.10 16.71 -13.71
C LEU A 14 32.63 15.66 -12.68
N ARG A 15 33.34 15.54 -11.57
CA ARG A 15 32.95 14.62 -10.47
C ARG A 15 31.66 15.10 -9.79
N ASP A 16 31.52 16.40 -9.54
CA ASP A 16 30.34 17.00 -8.93
C ASP A 16 29.11 16.81 -9.85
N ASP A 17 29.26 17.04 -11.15
CA ASP A 17 28.19 16.83 -12.13
C ASP A 17 27.80 15.34 -12.24
N HIS A 18 28.80 14.44 -12.23
CA HIS A 18 28.52 13.00 -12.22
C HIS A 18 27.71 12.59 -10.97
N ASN A 19 28.10 13.07 -9.80
CA ASN A 19 27.38 12.78 -8.55
C ASN A 19 25.95 13.31 -8.58
N ARG A 20 25.73 14.49 -9.19
CA ARG A 20 24.38 15.07 -9.37
C ARG A 20 23.53 14.24 -10.33
N ILE A 21 24.11 13.79 -11.45
CA ILE A 21 23.43 12.91 -12.40
C ILE A 21 23.02 11.59 -11.74
N VAL A 22 23.93 10.93 -11.02
CA VAL A 22 23.63 9.70 -10.28
C VAL A 22 22.53 9.90 -9.23
N ALA A 23 22.52 11.03 -8.54
CA ALA A 23 21.47 11.34 -7.57
C ALA A 23 20.11 11.56 -8.25
N ILE A 24 20.08 12.22 -9.41
CA ILE A 24 18.86 12.41 -10.21
C ILE A 24 18.35 11.06 -10.75
N GLU A 25 19.24 10.24 -11.29
CA GLU A 25 18.88 8.89 -11.77
C GLU A 25 18.30 8.03 -10.65
N LYS A 26 18.88 8.10 -9.45
CA LYS A 26 18.37 7.38 -8.28
C LYS A 26 16.97 7.88 -7.86
N LEU A 27 16.72 9.18 -7.91
CA LEU A 27 15.40 9.77 -7.63
C LEU A 27 14.36 9.36 -8.69
N LEU A 28 14.74 9.36 -9.96
CA LEU A 28 13.89 8.96 -11.08
C LEU A 28 13.59 7.45 -11.08
N ALA A 29 14.48 6.63 -10.54
CA ALA A 29 14.32 5.18 -10.45
C ALA A 29 13.50 4.74 -9.23
N THR A 30 13.14 5.66 -8.31
CA THR A 30 12.35 5.30 -7.12
C THR A 30 10.91 4.98 -7.52
N PRO A 31 10.42 3.76 -7.27
CA PRO A 31 9.04 3.41 -7.57
C PRO A 31 8.07 4.13 -6.63
N HIS A 32 6.87 4.38 -7.13
CA HIS A 32 5.76 4.92 -6.35
C HIS A 32 4.77 3.82 -6.03
N LEU A 33 4.25 3.82 -4.81
CA LEU A 33 3.21 2.90 -4.37
C LEU A 33 1.85 3.55 -4.47
N THR A 34 0.89 2.85 -5.07
CA THR A 34 -0.50 3.26 -5.10
C THR A 34 -1.35 2.14 -4.53
N ALA A 35 -1.88 2.33 -3.33
CA ALA A 35 -2.85 1.43 -2.73
C ALA A 35 -4.26 1.80 -3.15
N PHE A 36 -5.13 0.80 -3.31
CA PHE A 36 -6.54 0.97 -3.65
C PHE A 36 -7.34 -0.24 -3.19
N GLN A 37 -8.62 -0.03 -2.97
CA GLN A 37 -9.55 -1.10 -2.68
C GLN A 37 -9.94 -1.80 -3.99
N ILE A 38 -9.98 -3.14 -3.97
CA ILE A 38 -10.43 -3.97 -5.08
C ILE A 38 -11.67 -4.75 -4.65
N GLY A 39 -12.58 -5.01 -5.58
CA GLY A 39 -13.78 -5.79 -5.29
C GLY A 39 -14.83 -5.67 -6.39
N ALA A 40 -15.92 -6.40 -6.24
CA ALA A 40 -17.08 -6.27 -7.12
C ALA A 40 -17.63 -4.84 -7.05
N LYS A 41 -17.98 -4.28 -8.20
CA LYS A 41 -18.36 -2.86 -8.45
C LYS A 41 -19.32 -2.20 -7.43
N ALA A 42 -20.03 -2.99 -6.62
CA ALA A 42 -21.05 -2.48 -5.69
C ALA A 42 -20.54 -2.24 -4.26
N MET A 43 -19.29 -2.62 -3.92
CA MET A 43 -18.79 -2.59 -2.55
C MET A 43 -17.47 -1.81 -2.36
N ILE A 44 -17.03 -1.07 -3.38
CA ILE A 44 -15.85 -0.21 -3.26
C ILE A 44 -16.21 0.98 -2.36
N GLY A 45 -15.45 1.16 -1.29
CA GLY A 45 -15.61 2.28 -0.37
C GLY A 45 -16.47 2.02 0.87
N ASN A 46 -17.09 0.82 1.01
CA ASN A 46 -17.87 0.48 2.20
C ASN A 46 -17.59 -0.96 2.65
N ILE A 47 -17.35 -1.17 3.94
CA ILE A 47 -17.19 -2.49 4.57
C ILE A 47 -18.06 -2.51 5.82
N THR A 48 -18.94 -3.48 5.95
CA THR A 48 -19.74 -3.66 7.17
C THR A 48 -18.84 -4.27 8.28
N ALA A 49 -19.02 -3.85 9.53
CA ALA A 49 -18.35 -4.44 10.67
C ALA A 49 -18.61 -5.96 10.72
N GLY A 50 -17.56 -6.75 10.94
CA GLY A 50 -17.58 -8.21 10.82
C GLY A 50 -17.36 -8.73 9.40
N GLN A 51 -17.24 -7.87 8.39
CA GLN A 51 -17.00 -8.24 7.00
C GLN A 51 -15.58 -7.89 6.54
N THR A 52 -15.24 -8.36 5.34
CA THR A 52 -13.92 -8.17 4.73
C THR A 52 -13.99 -7.29 3.50
N GLY A 53 -12.90 -6.54 3.26
CA GLY A 53 -12.62 -5.88 2.01
C GLY A 53 -11.26 -6.32 1.47
N GLN A 54 -11.08 -6.33 0.17
CA GLN A 54 -9.80 -6.64 -0.44
C GLN A 54 -9.14 -5.38 -0.97
N PHE A 55 -7.83 -5.28 -0.74
CA PHE A 55 -7.00 -4.15 -1.15
C PHE A 55 -5.79 -4.66 -1.94
N ALA A 56 -5.30 -3.82 -2.82
CA ALA A 56 -4.10 -4.07 -3.58
C ALA A 56 -3.18 -2.85 -3.55
N VAL A 57 -1.89 -3.07 -3.75
CA VAL A 57 -0.92 -2.01 -3.98
C VAL A 57 -0.24 -2.23 -5.34
N ALA A 58 -0.31 -1.24 -6.21
CA ALA A 58 0.46 -1.19 -7.43
C ALA A 58 1.81 -0.54 -7.18
N ILE A 59 2.87 -1.14 -7.72
CA ILE A 59 4.24 -0.61 -7.67
C ILE A 59 4.53 -0.03 -9.05
N ASN A 60 4.57 1.29 -9.11
CA ASN A 60 4.74 2.02 -10.38
C ASN A 60 6.16 2.55 -10.46
N PHE A 61 6.91 2.11 -11.46
CA PHE A 61 8.21 2.69 -11.80
C PHE A 61 8.03 3.90 -12.71
N PRO A 62 8.95 4.87 -12.67
CA PRO A 62 8.95 5.99 -13.60
C PRO A 62 8.98 5.51 -15.06
N SER A 63 8.46 6.34 -15.96
CA SER A 63 8.41 6.02 -17.39
C SER A 63 9.81 5.66 -17.93
N GLY A 64 9.90 4.53 -18.63
CA GLY A 64 11.15 4.01 -19.17
C GLY A 64 12.03 3.23 -18.19
N VAL A 65 11.62 3.12 -16.93
CA VAL A 65 12.31 2.32 -15.92
C VAL A 65 11.55 1.03 -15.70
N SER A 66 12.22 -0.10 -15.90
CA SER A 66 11.65 -1.42 -15.61
C SER A 66 12.00 -1.85 -14.19
N ALA A 67 11.12 -2.63 -13.57
CA ALA A 67 11.44 -3.27 -12.30
C ALA A 67 12.71 -4.13 -12.45
N PRO A 68 13.64 -4.06 -11.49
CA PRO A 68 14.80 -4.94 -11.48
C PRO A 68 14.39 -6.42 -11.48
N ALA A 69 15.18 -7.26 -12.12
CA ALA A 69 14.95 -8.70 -12.10
C ALA A 69 14.90 -9.23 -10.66
N GLY A 70 13.84 -9.97 -10.34
CA GLY A 70 13.62 -10.51 -8.99
C GLY A 70 13.05 -9.54 -7.96
N PHE A 71 12.74 -8.29 -8.33
CA PHE A 71 12.06 -7.36 -7.43
C PHE A 71 10.58 -7.70 -7.34
N ALA A 72 10.21 -8.44 -6.30
CA ALA A 72 8.84 -8.86 -6.02
C ALA A 72 8.54 -8.66 -4.51
N PRO A 73 8.50 -7.42 -4.03
CA PRO A 73 8.31 -7.16 -2.61
C PRO A 73 6.90 -7.55 -2.17
N VAL A 74 6.82 -8.10 -0.96
CA VAL A 74 5.55 -8.36 -0.28
C VAL A 74 5.24 -7.15 0.60
N PRO A 75 4.09 -6.48 0.42
CA PRO A 75 3.74 -5.32 1.21
C PRO A 75 3.43 -5.70 2.66
N THR A 76 3.79 -4.81 3.59
CA THR A 76 3.27 -4.81 4.95
C THR A 76 2.11 -3.83 5.01
N TRP A 77 0.95 -4.32 5.40
CA TRP A 77 -0.27 -3.53 5.51
C TRP A 77 -0.50 -3.07 6.94
N SER A 78 -1.04 -1.87 7.11
CA SER A 78 -1.31 -1.27 8.40
C SER A 78 -2.58 -0.43 8.38
N SER A 79 -3.19 -0.29 9.55
CA SER A 79 -4.28 0.62 9.84
C SER A 79 -4.03 1.26 11.20
N PRO A 80 -4.41 2.53 11.43
CA PRO A 80 -4.42 3.12 12.77
C PRO A 80 -5.52 2.52 13.65
N ASP A 81 -6.53 1.87 13.06
CA ASP A 81 -7.60 1.19 13.78
C ASP A 81 -7.16 -0.24 14.12
N PRO A 82 -7.03 -0.60 15.42
CA PRO A 82 -6.62 -1.92 15.85
C PRO A 82 -7.67 -3.02 15.58
N LEU A 83 -8.92 -2.65 15.29
CA LEU A 83 -9.98 -3.60 14.91
C LEU A 83 -9.95 -3.98 13.44
N ILE A 84 -9.07 -3.35 12.64
CA ILE A 84 -8.83 -3.73 11.25
C ILE A 84 -7.60 -4.65 11.21
N THR A 85 -7.83 -5.91 10.86
CA THR A 85 -6.78 -6.94 10.76
C THR A 85 -6.54 -7.33 9.31
N PHE A 86 -5.35 -7.87 9.01
CA PHE A 86 -4.91 -8.17 7.65
C PHE A 86 -4.53 -9.63 7.50
N ALA A 87 -4.94 -10.23 6.39
CA ALA A 87 -4.52 -11.57 5.96
C ALA A 87 -4.15 -11.55 4.46
N PRO A 88 -3.20 -12.40 4.02
CA PRO A 88 -2.89 -12.51 2.59
C PRO A 88 -4.15 -12.85 1.78
N ALA A 89 -4.28 -12.23 0.60
CA ALA A 89 -5.35 -12.58 -0.33
C ALA A 89 -5.12 -13.98 -0.90
N THR A 90 -6.18 -14.76 -1.00
CA THR A 90 -6.17 -16.12 -1.61
C THR A 90 -6.82 -16.16 -2.99
N THR A 91 -7.53 -15.08 -3.33
CA THR A 91 -8.22 -14.95 -4.63
C THR A 91 -7.77 -13.65 -5.28
N ASP A 92 -7.35 -13.75 -6.54
CA ASP A 92 -7.01 -12.56 -7.34
C ASP A 92 -8.28 -11.94 -7.92
N LEU A 93 -8.61 -10.72 -7.45
CA LEU A 93 -9.72 -9.91 -7.97
C LEU A 93 -9.28 -8.89 -9.02
N THR A 94 -8.01 -8.87 -9.39
CA THR A 94 -7.45 -7.92 -10.37
C THR A 94 -7.28 -8.53 -11.77
N ASN A 95 -7.65 -9.82 -11.94
CA ASN A 95 -7.44 -10.58 -13.18
C ASN A 95 -5.96 -10.57 -13.64
N GLY A 96 -5.04 -10.70 -12.72
CA GLY A 96 -3.60 -10.72 -13.00
C GLY A 96 -2.97 -9.34 -13.19
N ALA A 97 -3.74 -8.25 -13.10
CA ALA A 97 -3.19 -6.90 -13.22
C ALA A 97 -2.22 -6.55 -12.07
N ILE A 98 -2.46 -7.08 -10.89
CA ILE A 98 -1.62 -6.92 -9.70
C ILE A 98 -1.27 -8.33 -9.16
N PRO A 99 0.00 -8.63 -8.90
CA PRO A 99 0.38 -9.91 -8.30
C PRO A 99 -0.36 -10.19 -7.01
N LEU A 100 -0.79 -11.44 -6.80
CA LEU A 100 -1.54 -11.84 -5.60
C LEU A 100 -0.79 -11.52 -4.30
N ALA A 101 0.55 -11.60 -4.31
CA ALA A 101 1.40 -11.22 -3.18
C ALA A 101 1.29 -9.74 -2.79
N GLN A 102 0.77 -8.88 -3.67
CA GLN A 102 0.54 -7.45 -3.45
C GLN A 102 -0.91 -7.14 -3.09
N GLN A 103 -1.72 -8.17 -2.84
CA GLN A 103 -3.11 -8.06 -2.43
C GLN A 103 -3.30 -8.54 -0.99
N VAL A 104 -4.26 -7.95 -0.30
CA VAL A 104 -4.57 -8.28 1.11
C VAL A 104 -6.06 -8.28 1.34
N VAL A 105 -6.52 -9.12 2.25
CA VAL A 105 -7.87 -9.07 2.80
C VAL A 105 -7.79 -8.34 4.14
N ALA A 106 -8.49 -7.21 4.25
CA ALA A 106 -8.70 -6.52 5.51
C ALA A 106 -10.04 -6.94 6.11
N THR A 107 -10.05 -7.32 7.38
CA THR A 107 -11.25 -7.66 8.13
C THR A 107 -11.53 -6.55 9.13
N VAL A 108 -12.71 -5.97 9.07
CA VAL A 108 -13.21 -5.02 10.08
C VAL A 108 -13.82 -5.81 11.23
N GLY A 109 -13.41 -5.56 12.46
CA GLY A 109 -13.93 -6.25 13.64
C GLY A 109 -15.45 -6.09 13.77
N ALA A 110 -16.15 -7.14 14.21
CA ALA A 110 -17.61 -7.09 14.36
C ALA A 110 -18.09 -6.06 15.41
N GLY A 111 -17.22 -5.75 16.39
CA GLY A 111 -17.48 -4.74 17.41
C GLY A 111 -17.00 -3.34 17.04
N ASP A 112 -16.58 -3.12 15.80
CA ASP A 112 -16.12 -1.81 15.37
C ASP A 112 -17.29 -0.84 15.24
N THR A 113 -17.18 0.28 15.96
CA THR A 113 -18.16 1.37 15.97
C THR A 113 -17.71 2.59 15.20
N ASN A 114 -16.51 2.55 14.63
CA ASN A 114 -16.03 3.61 13.75
C ASN A 114 -16.88 3.67 12.47
N THR A 115 -16.99 4.87 11.89
CA THR A 115 -17.73 5.08 10.63
C THR A 115 -16.80 5.14 9.42
N SER A 116 -15.49 5.10 9.64
CA SER A 116 -14.47 5.11 8.59
C SER A 116 -13.26 4.32 9.00
N GLY A 117 -12.67 3.62 8.04
CA GLY A 117 -11.39 2.94 8.16
C GLY A 117 -10.37 3.51 7.20
N VAL A 118 -9.10 3.32 7.52
CA VAL A 118 -7.98 3.73 6.68
C VAL A 118 -6.97 2.59 6.63
N VAL A 119 -6.46 2.28 5.45
CA VAL A 119 -5.37 1.32 5.27
C VAL A 119 -4.25 1.93 4.42
N ALA A 120 -3.02 1.51 4.68
CA ALA A 120 -1.85 1.85 3.91
C ALA A 120 -0.91 0.63 3.82
N ALA A 121 -0.05 0.63 2.79
CA ALA A 121 0.95 -0.39 2.58
C ALA A 121 2.35 0.20 2.56
N THR A 122 3.32 -0.57 3.04
CA THR A 122 4.74 -0.25 2.94
C THR A 122 5.49 -1.42 2.31
N ILE A 123 6.53 -1.12 1.55
CA ILE A 123 7.50 -2.10 1.04
C ILE A 123 8.91 -1.61 1.28
N LEU A 124 9.87 -2.52 1.23
CA LEU A 124 11.27 -2.15 1.05
C LEU A 124 11.53 -1.80 -0.42
N GLY A 125 12.22 -0.71 -0.65
CA GLY A 125 12.66 -0.29 -1.98
C GLY A 125 13.65 -1.28 -2.61
N VAL A 126 14.05 -0.98 -3.83
CA VAL A 126 15.00 -1.80 -4.61
C VAL A 126 16.34 -1.96 -3.88
N ASP A 127 16.74 -0.98 -3.08
CA ASP A 127 17.96 -0.99 -2.27
C ASP A 127 17.87 -1.89 -1.01
N GLY A 128 16.69 -2.46 -0.72
CA GLY A 128 16.42 -3.27 0.46
C GLY A 128 16.46 -2.51 1.81
N VAL A 129 16.58 -1.20 1.79
CA VAL A 129 16.73 -0.34 2.98
C VAL A 129 15.66 0.76 3.03
N THR A 130 15.43 1.43 1.91
CA THR A 130 14.45 2.51 1.83
C THR A 130 13.04 1.97 2.00
N VAL A 131 12.29 2.51 2.97
CA VAL A 131 10.87 2.17 3.14
C VAL A 131 10.04 3.09 2.25
N LEU A 132 9.29 2.50 1.33
CA LEU A 132 8.32 3.19 0.49
C LEU A 132 6.93 3.00 1.08
N THR A 133 6.16 4.07 1.19
CA THR A 133 4.80 4.07 1.73
C THR A 133 3.81 4.44 0.64
N SER A 134 2.69 3.73 0.57
CA SER A 134 1.58 4.07 -0.34
C SER A 134 0.81 5.30 0.14
N ASN A 135 -0.08 5.79 -0.73
CA ASN A 135 -1.19 6.62 -0.28
C ASN A 135 -2.07 5.85 0.73
N GLN A 136 -2.80 6.60 1.54
CA GLN A 136 -3.85 6.04 2.39
C GLN A 136 -5.11 5.78 1.55
N VAL A 137 -5.75 4.65 1.80
CA VAL A 137 -7.06 4.31 1.23
C VAL A 137 -8.09 4.38 2.34
N SER A 138 -9.02 5.33 2.22
CA SER A 138 -10.12 5.49 3.15
C SER A 138 -11.36 4.76 2.65
N PHE A 139 -12.11 4.15 3.55
CA PHE A 139 -13.39 3.50 3.26
C PHE A 139 -14.38 3.74 4.41
N THR A 140 -15.67 3.62 4.11
CA THR A 140 -16.73 3.73 5.11
C THR A 140 -16.90 2.41 5.84
N ILE A 141 -17.05 2.46 7.16
CA ILE A 141 -17.46 1.32 7.97
C ILE A 141 -18.94 1.48 8.31
N THR A 142 -19.74 0.47 7.96
CA THR A 142 -21.13 0.39 8.39
C THR A 142 -21.19 -0.50 9.63
N PRO A 143 -21.60 0.00 10.81
CA PRO A 143 -21.75 -0.84 12.00
C PRO A 143 -22.66 -2.04 11.74
N ALA A 144 -22.34 -3.18 12.34
CA ALA A 144 -23.20 -4.36 12.26
C ALA A 144 -24.55 -4.07 12.92
N SER A 145 -25.66 -4.44 12.27
CA SER A 145 -26.98 -4.35 12.89
C SER A 145 -27.06 -5.35 14.05
N VAL A 146 -27.16 -4.82 15.27
CA VAL A 146 -27.43 -5.65 16.46
C VAL A 146 -28.92 -5.92 16.49
N THR A 147 -29.33 -7.13 16.17
CA THR A 147 -30.73 -7.57 16.43
C THR A 147 -30.81 -7.90 17.92
N GLU A 148 -31.43 -7.03 18.71
CA GLU A 148 -31.69 -7.35 20.10
C GLU A 148 -32.59 -8.59 20.21
N PRO A 149 -32.26 -9.59 21.02
CA PRO A 149 -33.13 -10.72 21.23
C PRO A 149 -34.43 -10.27 21.90
N THR A 150 -35.54 -10.54 21.26
CA THR A 150 -36.86 -10.28 21.83
C THR A 150 -37.12 -11.29 22.95
N LEU A 151 -37.13 -10.84 24.21
CA LEU A 151 -37.58 -11.66 25.32
C LEU A 151 -39.09 -11.85 25.24
N VAL A 152 -39.53 -13.03 24.86
CA VAL A 152 -40.94 -13.41 24.96
C VAL A 152 -41.18 -14.00 26.36
N ALA A 153 -41.78 -13.20 27.24
CA ALA A 153 -42.28 -13.72 28.52
C ALA A 153 -43.52 -14.57 28.27
N SER A 154 -43.42 -15.89 28.45
CA SER A 154 -44.59 -16.76 28.50
C SER A 154 -45.11 -16.82 29.96
N GLN A 155 -46.36 -16.44 30.16
CA GLN A 155 -47.02 -16.61 31.41
C GLN A 155 -47.44 -18.10 31.53
N VAL A 156 -46.89 -18.79 32.57
CA VAL A 156 -47.29 -20.12 32.92
C VAL A 156 -48.46 -20.00 33.88
N GLY A 157 -49.66 -20.41 33.44
CA GLY A 157 -50.86 -20.49 34.26
C GLY A 157 -50.93 -21.80 35.05
#